data_275ca813ec9477db84a0b12995c440e6
#
_entry.id   275ca813ec9477db84a0b12995c440e6
#
_cell.length_a   1.000
_cell.length_b   1.000
_cell.length_c   1.000
_cell.angle_alpha   90.00
_cell.angle_beta   90.00
_cell.angle_gamma   90.00
#
_symmetry.space_group_name_H-M   'P 1'
#
loop_
_entity.id
_entity.type
_entity.pdbx_description
1 polymer ?
#
loop_
_entity_poly.entity_id
_entity_poly.type
_entity_poly.pdbx_seq_one_letter_code
_entity_poly.pdbx_strand_id
1 'polypeptide(L)'
;LKPWDERTKKEDQVQAVIGQIYARTADIKDATIFAIAPGMIPGYGMGNALDLNVQDKLGTDVNTFFQTTQQYLGALNQRPEISMAYSTFDVRYPQWTVEVDAAKCKRAGITPDAVLSTLSGYYGGQYVSNFNRFSKVYRVMIQSGPEYRMDETSLHNTFVRMANGEMAPLSQFVTLTRSYGAETLSRFNMYNSIAVNAMPAEGYSTGDAIRAVKETAEISLPKGYGYDFGGITREENQQSGTTVIIFGICI
;
A
#
# COMPACT_ATOMS: atom_id res chain seq x y z
N LEU A 1 -6.08 -23.91 -3.14
CA LEU A 1 -5.55 -25.11 -2.48
C LEU A 1 -6.67 -26.08 -2.20
N LYS A 2 -6.38 -27.39 -2.26
CA LYS A 2 -7.33 -28.44 -1.88
C LYS A 2 -7.63 -28.36 -0.36
N PRO A 3 -8.75 -28.93 0.12
CA PRO A 3 -8.99 -29.15 1.55
C PRO A 3 -7.84 -29.89 2.23
N TRP A 4 -7.67 -29.72 3.54
CA TRP A 4 -6.54 -30.29 4.29
C TRP A 4 -6.48 -31.84 4.22
N ASP A 5 -7.60 -32.49 4.29
CA ASP A 5 -7.79 -33.93 4.21
C ASP A 5 -7.40 -34.53 2.85
N GLU A 6 -7.48 -33.73 1.79
CA GLU A 6 -7.08 -34.13 0.44
C GLU A 6 -5.60 -33.89 0.12
N ARG A 7 -4.83 -33.21 1.00
CA ARG A 7 -3.42 -32.85 0.81
C ARG A 7 -2.48 -33.97 1.28
N THR A 8 -2.54 -35.11 0.67
CA THR A 8 -1.78 -36.29 1.08
C THR A 8 -0.36 -36.34 0.50
N LYS A 9 -0.09 -35.58 -0.58
CA LYS A 9 1.20 -35.57 -1.27
C LYS A 9 2.06 -34.38 -0.88
N LYS A 10 3.37 -34.53 -0.95
CA LYS A 10 4.33 -33.41 -0.72
C LYS A 10 4.11 -32.24 -1.68
N GLU A 11 3.69 -32.52 -2.91
CA GLU A 11 3.37 -31.53 -3.95
C GLU A 11 2.15 -30.66 -3.60
N ASP A 12 1.23 -31.15 -2.76
CA ASP A 12 0.04 -30.42 -2.30
C ASP A 12 0.33 -29.51 -1.07
N GLN A 13 1.56 -29.57 -0.54
CA GLN A 13 1.96 -28.69 0.57
C GLN A 13 2.09 -27.25 0.11
N VAL A 14 1.78 -26.29 0.99
CA VAL A 14 1.76 -24.86 0.67
C VAL A 14 3.07 -24.37 0.08
N GLN A 15 4.21 -24.80 0.65
CA GLN A 15 5.53 -24.39 0.18
C GLN A 15 5.84 -24.94 -1.23
N ALA A 16 5.47 -26.18 -1.51
CA ALA A 16 5.62 -26.75 -2.84
C ALA A 16 4.77 -26.05 -3.89
N VAL A 17 3.53 -25.66 -3.52
CA VAL A 17 2.64 -24.88 -4.40
C VAL A 17 3.20 -23.49 -4.66
N ILE A 18 3.74 -22.80 -3.64
CA ILE A 18 4.40 -21.50 -3.78
C ILE A 18 5.59 -21.62 -4.75
N GLY A 19 6.45 -22.64 -4.58
CA GLY A 19 7.56 -22.89 -5.50
C GLY A 19 7.10 -23.13 -6.95
N GLN A 20 6.00 -23.86 -7.15
CA GLN A 20 5.41 -24.06 -8.47
C GLN A 20 4.85 -22.78 -9.09
N ILE A 21 4.24 -21.90 -8.27
CA ILE A 21 3.76 -20.59 -8.75
C ILE A 21 4.95 -19.78 -9.26
N TYR A 22 6.02 -19.63 -8.47
CA TYR A 22 7.21 -18.90 -8.89
C TYR A 22 7.84 -19.48 -10.15
N ALA A 23 7.95 -20.82 -10.24
CA ALA A 23 8.51 -21.48 -11.41
C ALA A 23 7.67 -21.25 -12.69
N ARG A 24 6.31 -21.23 -12.56
CA ARG A 24 5.41 -21.04 -13.70
C ARG A 24 5.23 -19.59 -14.13
N THR A 25 5.61 -18.65 -13.29
CA THR A 25 5.46 -17.21 -13.53
C THR A 25 6.79 -16.48 -13.72
N ALA A 26 7.90 -17.24 -13.75
CA ALA A 26 9.26 -16.69 -13.88
C ALA A 26 9.50 -15.92 -15.20
N ASP A 27 8.74 -16.22 -16.24
CA ASP A 27 8.79 -15.59 -17.55
C ASP A 27 7.95 -14.31 -17.65
N ILE A 28 7.07 -14.04 -16.69
CA ILE A 28 6.25 -12.84 -16.65
C ILE A 28 7.09 -11.67 -16.17
N LYS A 29 7.43 -10.75 -17.08
CA LYS A 29 8.26 -9.57 -16.77
C LYS A 29 7.46 -8.29 -16.53
N ASP A 30 6.19 -8.28 -16.92
CA ASP A 30 5.31 -7.11 -16.84
C ASP A 30 4.66 -6.92 -15.47
N ALA A 31 4.86 -7.87 -14.55
CA ALA A 31 4.31 -7.85 -13.21
C ALA A 31 5.28 -8.43 -12.18
N THR A 32 5.26 -7.91 -10.96
CA THR A 32 5.92 -8.51 -9.81
C THR A 32 4.92 -9.42 -9.08
N ILE A 33 5.22 -10.71 -9.02
CA ILE A 33 4.31 -11.72 -8.47
C ILE A 33 4.82 -12.18 -7.11
N PHE A 34 3.99 -12.01 -6.08
CA PHE A 34 4.25 -12.51 -4.73
C PHE A 34 3.27 -13.64 -4.39
N ALA A 35 3.81 -14.81 -4.05
CA ALA A 35 3.05 -15.92 -3.53
C ALA A 35 3.46 -16.16 -2.06
N ILE A 36 2.57 -15.84 -1.13
CA ILE A 36 2.85 -15.86 0.31
C ILE A 36 1.78 -16.71 1.00
N ALA A 37 2.22 -17.60 1.90
CA ALA A 37 1.30 -18.31 2.78
C ALA A 37 0.78 -17.37 3.87
N PRO A 38 -0.52 -17.39 4.21
CA PRO A 38 -1.01 -16.66 5.38
C PRO A 38 -0.36 -17.22 6.65
N GLY A 39 -0.02 -16.33 7.59
CA GLY A 39 0.48 -16.73 8.91
C GLY A 39 -0.52 -17.59 9.67
N MET A 40 -0.06 -18.60 10.39
CA MET A 40 -0.92 -19.49 11.19
C MET A 40 -1.45 -18.80 12.45
N ILE A 41 -0.78 -17.76 12.93
CA ILE A 41 -1.15 -17.02 14.14
C ILE A 41 -1.67 -15.65 13.74
N PRO A 42 -2.92 -15.29 14.11
CA PRO A 42 -3.45 -13.95 13.86
C PRO A 42 -2.60 -12.87 14.53
N GLY A 43 -2.29 -11.81 13.78
CA GLY A 43 -1.49 -10.68 14.27
C GLY A 43 -0.02 -10.70 13.86
N TYR A 44 0.50 -11.83 13.41
CA TYR A 44 1.78 -11.85 12.71
C TYR A 44 1.59 -11.40 11.25
N GLY A 45 2.61 -10.73 10.70
CA GLY A 45 2.64 -10.34 9.30
C GLY A 45 2.51 -11.56 8.36
N MET A 46 2.23 -11.33 7.10
CA MET A 46 2.16 -12.41 6.09
C MET A 46 3.48 -13.20 6.08
N GLY A 47 3.37 -14.53 6.24
CA GLY A 47 4.55 -15.41 6.26
C GLY A 47 5.42 -15.30 7.53
N ASN A 48 4.86 -14.85 8.67
CA ASN A 48 5.57 -14.53 9.91
C ASN A 48 6.63 -13.42 9.73
N ALA A 49 6.43 -12.52 8.78
CA ALA A 49 7.32 -11.39 8.56
C ALA A 49 7.26 -10.41 9.74
N LEU A 50 8.41 -9.82 10.03
CA LEU A 50 8.51 -8.66 10.92
C LEU A 50 7.81 -7.48 10.29
N ASP A 51 6.96 -6.80 11.06
CA ASP A 51 6.30 -5.55 10.66
C ASP A 51 7.20 -4.37 11.03
N LEU A 52 7.63 -3.63 10.02
CA LEU A 52 8.58 -2.54 10.12
C LEU A 52 8.06 -1.33 9.35
N ASN A 53 8.09 -0.16 9.96
CA ASN A 53 7.74 1.11 9.36
C ASN A 53 8.99 1.97 9.21
N VAL A 54 9.52 2.11 8.01
CA VAL A 54 10.60 3.06 7.71
C VAL A 54 10.00 4.47 7.72
N GLN A 55 10.64 5.41 8.38
CA GLN A 55 10.13 6.76 8.64
C GLN A 55 11.02 7.82 8.01
N ASP A 56 10.40 8.78 7.34
CA ASP A 56 11.03 10.04 6.94
C ASP A 56 10.71 11.13 7.98
N LYS A 57 11.73 11.55 8.72
CA LYS A 57 11.65 12.60 9.75
C LYS A 57 12.02 13.97 9.22
N LEU A 58 12.50 14.06 7.97
CA LEU A 58 12.91 15.31 7.31
C LEU A 58 11.79 15.92 6.47
N GLY A 59 10.77 15.12 6.06
CA GLY A 59 9.74 15.56 5.13
C GLY A 59 10.28 15.72 3.71
N THR A 60 11.12 14.80 3.28
CA THR A 60 11.66 14.76 1.92
C THR A 60 10.56 14.45 0.89
N ASP A 61 10.87 14.61 -0.40
CA ASP A 61 9.94 14.18 -1.43
C ASP A 61 9.77 12.66 -1.44
N VAL A 62 8.60 12.20 -1.89
CA VAL A 62 8.21 10.79 -1.85
C VAL A 62 9.15 9.89 -2.65
N ASN A 63 9.71 10.39 -3.77
CA ASN A 63 10.61 9.60 -4.61
C ASN A 63 11.96 9.37 -3.91
N THR A 64 12.50 10.41 -3.29
CA THR A 64 13.74 10.32 -2.50
C THR A 64 13.55 9.36 -1.31
N PHE A 65 12.42 9.45 -0.62
CA PHE A 65 12.09 8.54 0.47
C PHE A 65 11.95 7.10 -0.01
N PHE A 66 11.26 6.88 -1.14
CA PHE A 66 11.13 5.57 -1.75
C PHE A 66 12.50 4.97 -2.11
N GLN A 67 13.38 5.75 -2.77
CA GLN A 67 14.73 5.29 -3.13
C GLN A 67 15.55 4.90 -1.89
N THR A 68 15.51 5.72 -0.83
CA THR A 68 16.17 5.43 0.44
C THR A 68 15.66 4.12 1.04
N THR A 69 14.34 3.91 1.02
CA THR A 69 13.73 2.66 1.49
C THR A 69 14.15 1.46 0.64
N GLN A 70 14.23 1.62 -0.70
CA GLN A 70 14.69 0.55 -1.58
C GLN A 70 16.17 0.17 -1.34
N GLN A 71 17.03 1.14 -1.05
CA GLN A 71 18.43 0.88 -0.68
C GLN A 71 18.51 0.08 0.63
N TYR A 72 17.71 0.46 1.61
CA TYR A 72 17.60 -0.25 2.88
C TYR A 72 17.08 -1.69 2.69
N LEU A 73 16.03 -1.88 1.88
CA LEU A 73 15.53 -3.21 1.50
C LEU A 73 16.60 -4.06 0.81
N GLY A 74 17.38 -3.45 -0.10
CA GLY A 74 18.51 -4.11 -0.76
C GLY A 74 19.56 -4.59 0.22
N ALA A 75 19.90 -3.77 1.23
CA ALA A 75 20.83 -4.14 2.28
C ALA A 75 20.27 -5.24 3.21
N LEU A 76 18.99 -5.20 3.55
CA LEU A 76 18.33 -6.26 4.32
C LEU A 76 18.33 -7.60 3.59
N ASN A 77 18.09 -7.62 2.29
CA ASN A 77 18.08 -8.83 1.48
C ASN A 77 19.48 -9.45 1.29
N GLN A 78 20.55 -8.77 1.70
CA GLN A 78 21.91 -9.32 1.73
C GLN A 78 22.24 -9.98 3.07
N ARG A 79 21.38 -9.86 4.08
CA ARG A 79 21.62 -10.44 5.40
C ARG A 79 21.25 -11.92 5.42
N PRO A 80 22.09 -12.80 5.99
CA PRO A 80 21.79 -14.23 6.09
C PRO A 80 20.59 -14.53 6.99
N GLU A 81 20.27 -13.63 7.95
CA GLU A 81 19.14 -13.78 8.86
C GLU A 81 17.79 -13.48 8.21
N ILE A 82 17.79 -12.86 7.01
CA ILE A 82 16.58 -12.42 6.29
C ILE A 82 16.45 -13.24 5.00
N SER A 83 15.35 -13.95 4.86
CA SER A 83 15.03 -14.67 3.62
C SER A 83 14.51 -13.75 2.53
N MET A 84 13.69 -12.77 2.91
CA MET A 84 13.14 -11.78 2.00
C MET A 84 12.68 -10.53 2.78
N ALA A 85 13.10 -9.36 2.33
CA ALA A 85 12.56 -8.08 2.76
C ALA A 85 11.91 -7.39 1.57
N TYR A 86 10.66 -6.92 1.75
CA TYR A 86 9.88 -6.30 0.68
C TYR A 86 8.93 -5.22 1.21
N SER A 87 8.50 -4.36 0.30
CA SER A 87 7.42 -3.39 0.52
C SER A 87 6.46 -3.44 -0.66
N THR A 88 5.18 -3.24 -0.40
CA THR A 88 4.15 -3.08 -1.44
C THR A 88 3.99 -1.64 -1.89
N PHE A 89 4.69 -0.70 -1.25
CA PHE A 89 4.67 0.71 -1.62
C PHE A 89 5.40 0.94 -2.95
N ASP A 90 4.76 1.64 -3.87
CA ASP A 90 5.35 2.02 -5.16
C ASP A 90 4.95 3.46 -5.51
N VAL A 91 5.86 4.19 -6.14
CA VAL A 91 5.65 5.56 -6.66
C VAL A 91 5.29 5.57 -8.14
N ARG A 92 5.21 4.40 -8.79
CA ARG A 92 4.92 4.24 -10.21
C ARG A 92 3.47 3.89 -10.50
N TYR A 93 2.58 4.10 -9.52
CA TYR A 93 1.15 3.88 -9.74
C TYR A 93 0.63 4.88 -10.79
N PRO A 94 0.03 4.40 -11.89
CA PRO A 94 -0.44 5.27 -12.96
C PRO A 94 -1.63 6.10 -12.47
N GLN A 95 -1.55 7.40 -12.69
CA GLN A 95 -2.55 8.39 -12.28
C GLN A 95 -2.86 9.34 -13.42
N TRP A 96 -3.98 10.01 -13.31
CA TRP A 96 -4.34 11.14 -14.16
C TRP A 96 -4.35 12.41 -13.34
N THR A 97 -3.53 13.37 -13.73
CA THR A 97 -3.62 14.73 -13.19
C THR A 97 -4.68 15.48 -13.96
N VAL A 98 -5.62 16.05 -13.21
CA VAL A 98 -6.74 16.82 -13.76
C VAL A 98 -6.44 18.29 -13.60
N GLU A 99 -6.33 19.03 -14.70
CA GLU A 99 -6.22 20.48 -14.72
C GLU A 99 -7.53 21.09 -15.21
N VAL A 100 -8.10 22.00 -14.42
CA VAL A 100 -9.35 22.71 -14.75
C VAL A 100 -9.01 24.07 -15.34
N ASP A 101 -9.49 24.33 -16.56
CA ASP A 101 -9.39 25.65 -17.21
C ASP A 101 -10.37 26.64 -16.57
N ALA A 102 -9.90 27.39 -15.57
CA ALA A 102 -10.70 28.37 -14.85
C ALA A 102 -11.23 29.49 -15.76
N ALA A 103 -10.52 29.83 -16.85
CA ALA A 103 -10.96 30.86 -17.78
C ALA A 103 -12.15 30.37 -18.62
N LYS A 104 -12.13 29.13 -19.09
CA LYS A 104 -13.27 28.51 -19.77
C LYS A 104 -14.48 28.37 -18.82
N CYS A 105 -14.25 27.93 -17.58
CA CYS A 105 -15.29 27.84 -16.56
C CYS A 105 -15.97 29.20 -16.36
N LYS A 106 -15.20 30.27 -16.17
CA LYS A 106 -15.73 31.62 -15.98
C LYS A 106 -16.57 32.10 -17.16
N ARG A 107 -16.12 31.83 -18.40
CA ARG A 107 -16.90 32.18 -19.60
C ARG A 107 -18.22 31.40 -19.70
N ALA A 108 -18.25 30.17 -19.25
CA ALA A 108 -19.45 29.33 -19.20
C ALA A 108 -20.35 29.61 -17.98
N GLY A 109 -19.92 30.51 -17.08
CA GLY A 109 -20.67 30.85 -15.86
C GLY A 109 -20.68 29.74 -14.81
N ILE A 110 -19.66 28.86 -14.81
CA ILE A 110 -19.49 27.77 -13.84
C ILE A 110 -18.21 27.97 -13.02
N THR A 111 -18.16 27.36 -11.85
CA THR A 111 -16.98 27.41 -11.01
C THR A 111 -16.09 26.18 -11.25
N PRO A 112 -14.76 26.27 -11.11
CA PRO A 112 -13.89 25.10 -11.13
C PRO A 112 -14.30 24.01 -10.13
N ASP A 113 -14.83 24.42 -8.97
CA ASP A 113 -15.33 23.52 -7.93
C ASP A 113 -16.52 22.69 -8.44
N ALA A 114 -17.47 23.29 -9.19
CA ALA A 114 -18.59 22.56 -9.78
C ALA A 114 -18.10 21.48 -10.78
N VAL A 115 -17.05 21.79 -11.56
CA VAL A 115 -16.43 20.82 -12.48
C VAL A 115 -15.78 19.69 -11.70
N LEU A 116 -14.98 19.99 -10.67
CA LEU A 116 -14.31 18.99 -9.83
C LEU A 116 -15.30 18.13 -9.04
N SER A 117 -16.34 18.73 -8.48
CA SER A 117 -17.40 18.01 -7.75
C SER A 117 -18.17 17.06 -8.67
N THR A 118 -18.45 17.48 -9.90
CA THR A 118 -19.09 16.63 -10.90
C THR A 118 -18.17 15.45 -11.25
N LEU A 119 -16.89 15.73 -11.53
CA LEU A 119 -15.89 14.69 -11.83
C LEU A 119 -15.77 13.69 -10.68
N SER A 120 -15.66 14.19 -9.44
CA SER A 120 -15.60 13.36 -8.23
C SER A 120 -16.84 12.48 -8.08
N GLY A 121 -18.04 13.00 -8.33
CA GLY A 121 -19.29 12.25 -8.27
C GLY A 121 -19.35 11.11 -9.29
N TYR A 122 -18.96 11.39 -10.54
CA TYR A 122 -19.00 10.38 -11.61
C TYR A 122 -17.92 9.30 -11.43
N TYR A 123 -16.67 9.68 -11.14
CA TYR A 123 -15.52 8.75 -11.09
C TYR A 123 -15.22 8.22 -9.69
N GLY A 124 -15.27 9.06 -8.66
CA GLY A 124 -14.96 8.71 -7.27
C GLY A 124 -16.16 8.17 -6.49
N GLY A 125 -17.36 8.57 -6.89
CA GLY A 125 -18.58 8.30 -6.17
C GLY A 125 -18.90 9.36 -5.10
N GLN A 126 -20.17 9.72 -5.01
CA GLN A 126 -20.69 10.68 -4.05
C GLN A 126 -21.53 10.00 -2.99
N TYR A 127 -21.21 10.25 -1.73
CA TYR A 127 -22.05 9.85 -0.62
C TYR A 127 -23.29 10.79 -0.56
N VAL A 128 -24.48 10.20 -0.58
CA VAL A 128 -25.73 10.97 -0.62
C VAL A 128 -26.62 10.74 0.59
N SER A 129 -26.60 9.54 1.19
CA SER A 129 -27.51 9.20 2.30
C SER A 129 -27.06 7.93 3.02
N ASN A 130 -27.77 7.64 4.11
CA ASN A 130 -27.73 6.34 4.79
C ASN A 130 -29.14 5.73 4.85
N PHE A 131 -29.19 4.41 4.94
CA PHE A 131 -30.41 3.72 5.36
C PHE A 131 -30.07 2.63 6.38
N ASN A 132 -31.02 2.34 7.26
CA ASN A 132 -30.89 1.31 8.30
C ASN A 132 -31.62 0.05 7.87
N ARG A 133 -30.92 -1.09 7.90
CA ARG A 133 -31.50 -2.41 7.65
C ARG A 133 -30.75 -3.46 8.45
N PHE A 134 -31.48 -4.44 9.00
CA PHE A 134 -30.89 -5.51 9.83
C PHE A 134 -30.00 -5.01 10.97
N SER A 135 -30.42 -3.96 11.68
CA SER A 135 -29.65 -3.30 12.76
C SER A 135 -28.28 -2.76 12.34
N LYS A 136 -28.05 -2.55 11.04
CA LYS A 136 -26.84 -1.95 10.48
C LYS A 136 -27.18 -0.72 9.67
N VAL A 137 -26.23 0.24 9.67
CA VAL A 137 -26.28 1.44 8.82
C VAL A 137 -25.56 1.16 7.51
N TYR A 138 -26.24 1.36 6.39
CA TYR A 138 -25.68 1.23 5.05
C TYR A 138 -25.53 2.59 4.42
N ARG A 139 -24.37 2.86 3.83
CA ARG A 139 -24.12 4.10 3.07
C ARG A 139 -24.65 3.97 1.65
N VAL A 140 -25.33 5.00 1.19
CA VAL A 140 -25.78 5.13 -0.21
C VAL A 140 -24.75 5.98 -0.96
N MET A 141 -24.09 5.36 -1.93
CA MET A 141 -23.13 6.02 -2.81
C MET A 141 -23.69 6.06 -4.23
N ILE A 142 -23.57 7.20 -4.90
CA ILE A 142 -23.91 7.36 -6.32
C ILE A 142 -22.60 7.49 -7.10
N GLN A 143 -22.46 6.70 -8.15
CA GLN A 143 -21.30 6.69 -9.03
C GLN A 143 -21.74 6.32 -10.44
N SER A 144 -21.00 6.75 -11.45
CA SER A 144 -21.21 6.30 -12.83
C SER A 144 -20.95 4.79 -12.95
N GLY A 145 -21.70 4.11 -13.83
CA GLY A 145 -21.47 2.72 -14.17
C GLY A 145 -20.03 2.52 -14.70
N PRO A 146 -19.43 1.33 -14.51
CA PRO A 146 -18.05 1.07 -14.96
C PRO A 146 -17.82 1.42 -16.43
N GLU A 147 -18.78 1.10 -17.28
CA GLU A 147 -18.75 1.32 -18.73
C GLU A 147 -18.65 2.80 -19.13
N TYR A 148 -19.03 3.73 -18.24
CA TYR A 148 -19.00 5.19 -18.47
C TYR A 148 -17.80 5.89 -17.80
N ARG A 149 -16.85 5.13 -17.23
CA ARG A 149 -15.66 5.65 -16.53
C ARG A 149 -14.39 4.84 -16.74
N MET A 150 -14.33 4.06 -17.85
CA MET A 150 -13.20 3.14 -18.09
C MET A 150 -11.95 3.85 -18.60
N ASP A 151 -12.10 4.94 -19.34
CA ASP A 151 -11.02 5.63 -20.04
C ASP A 151 -11.20 7.16 -20.07
N GLU A 152 -10.20 7.85 -20.63
CA GLU A 152 -10.23 9.31 -20.76
C GLU A 152 -11.34 9.79 -21.71
N THR A 153 -11.77 8.95 -22.66
CA THR A 153 -12.81 9.32 -23.63
C THR A 153 -14.18 9.42 -22.97
N SER A 154 -14.35 8.76 -21.83
CA SER A 154 -15.56 8.83 -21.00
C SER A 154 -15.88 10.25 -20.52
N LEU A 155 -14.88 11.16 -20.46
CA LEU A 155 -15.12 12.58 -20.14
C LEU A 155 -15.99 13.32 -21.15
N HIS A 156 -16.04 12.85 -22.41
CA HIS A 156 -16.93 13.43 -23.41
C HIS A 156 -18.42 13.11 -23.14
N ASN A 157 -18.67 12.05 -22.42
CA ASN A 157 -20.01 11.59 -22.05
C ASN A 157 -20.40 11.99 -20.60
N THR A 158 -19.54 12.74 -19.91
CA THR A 158 -19.81 13.26 -18.57
C THR A 158 -20.09 14.75 -18.67
N PHE A 159 -21.20 15.19 -18.11
CA PHE A 159 -21.71 16.55 -18.31
C PHE A 159 -21.78 17.34 -16.99
N VAL A 160 -21.48 18.64 -17.07
CA VAL A 160 -21.68 19.61 -16.00
C VAL A 160 -22.76 20.60 -16.41
N ARG A 161 -23.57 21.04 -15.45
CA ARG A 161 -24.62 22.06 -15.71
C ARG A 161 -24.02 23.45 -15.71
N MET A 162 -24.26 24.22 -16.77
CA MET A 162 -23.85 25.61 -16.89
C MET A 162 -24.87 26.54 -16.21
N ALA A 163 -24.49 27.82 -16.01
CA ALA A 163 -25.32 28.82 -15.38
C ALA A 163 -26.65 29.10 -16.14
N ASN A 164 -26.66 28.94 -17.47
CA ASN A 164 -27.83 29.08 -18.33
C ASN A 164 -28.77 27.86 -18.26
N GLY A 165 -28.41 26.81 -17.48
CA GLY A 165 -29.18 25.56 -17.34
C GLY A 165 -28.85 24.49 -18.37
N GLU A 166 -28.04 24.78 -19.38
CA GLU A 166 -27.60 23.80 -20.38
C GLU A 166 -26.53 22.90 -19.82
N MET A 167 -26.38 21.72 -20.44
CA MET A 167 -25.34 20.73 -20.08
C MET A 167 -24.18 20.82 -21.05
N ALA A 168 -22.95 20.88 -20.53
CA ALA A 168 -21.74 20.86 -21.32
C ALA A 168 -20.83 19.68 -20.93
N PRO A 169 -20.17 19.03 -21.88
CA PRO A 169 -19.27 17.93 -21.55
C PRO A 169 -18.05 18.41 -20.76
N LEU A 170 -17.64 17.64 -19.74
CA LEU A 170 -16.51 17.96 -18.88
C LEU A 170 -15.20 18.14 -19.66
N SER A 171 -15.03 17.42 -20.76
CA SER A 171 -13.85 17.50 -21.62
C SER A 171 -13.55 18.91 -22.17
N GLN A 172 -14.55 19.83 -22.14
CA GLN A 172 -14.32 21.24 -22.52
C GLN A 172 -13.56 22.04 -21.46
N PHE A 173 -13.67 21.63 -20.18
CA PHE A 173 -13.18 22.38 -19.03
C PHE A 173 -11.95 21.75 -18.38
N VAL A 174 -11.65 20.48 -18.66
CA VAL A 174 -10.54 19.76 -18.05
C VAL A 174 -9.56 19.25 -19.07
N THR A 175 -8.29 19.20 -18.66
CA THR A 175 -7.21 18.53 -19.39
C THR A 175 -6.68 17.41 -18.51
N LEU A 176 -6.54 16.21 -19.08
CA LEU A 176 -5.94 15.07 -18.41
C LEU A 176 -4.51 14.90 -18.87
N THR A 177 -3.60 14.77 -17.90
CA THR A 177 -2.19 14.46 -18.16
C THR A 177 -1.83 13.19 -17.40
N ARG A 178 -1.24 12.21 -18.07
CA ARG A 178 -0.73 11.00 -17.41
C ARG A 178 0.40 11.36 -16.48
N SER A 179 0.30 10.87 -15.26
CA SER A 179 1.33 11.01 -14.23
C SER A 179 1.53 9.69 -13.49
N TYR A 180 2.58 9.63 -12.70
CA TYR A 180 2.87 8.50 -11.84
C TYR A 180 3.10 9.02 -10.43
N GLY A 181 2.61 8.30 -9.44
CA GLY A 181 2.75 8.71 -8.04
C GLY A 181 2.43 7.55 -7.11
N ALA A 182 2.53 7.79 -5.82
CA ALA A 182 2.11 6.82 -4.82
C ALA A 182 0.57 6.77 -4.76
N GLU A 183 0.00 5.57 -4.72
CA GLU A 183 -1.44 5.38 -4.54
C GLU A 183 -1.89 5.87 -3.16
N THR A 184 -1.10 5.58 -2.13
CA THR A 184 -1.40 5.91 -0.74
C THR A 184 -0.15 6.37 -0.03
N LEU A 185 -0.25 7.46 0.72
CA LEU A 185 0.80 7.94 1.63
C LEU A 185 0.37 7.63 3.06
N SER A 186 1.17 6.84 3.76
CA SER A 186 0.91 6.45 5.14
C SER A 186 1.79 7.25 6.10
N ARG A 187 1.31 7.39 7.34
CA ARG A 187 2.09 7.93 8.45
C ARG A 187 2.09 6.98 9.62
N PHE A 188 3.23 6.86 10.26
CA PHE A 188 3.39 6.10 11.49
C PHE A 188 4.06 7.00 12.53
N ASN A 189 3.45 7.14 13.70
CA ASN A 189 3.91 8.06 14.74
C ASN A 189 4.16 9.49 14.23
N MET A 190 3.23 10.02 13.41
CA MET A 190 3.25 11.38 12.82
C MET A 190 4.26 11.56 11.66
N TYR A 191 5.18 10.65 11.42
CA TYR A 191 6.14 10.72 10.30
C TYR A 191 5.59 10.01 9.06
N ASN A 192 5.93 10.51 7.88
CA ASN A 192 5.69 9.77 6.64
C ASN A 192 6.39 8.42 6.75
N SER A 193 5.69 7.35 6.39
CA SER A 193 6.22 6.00 6.55
C SER A 193 5.94 5.11 5.35
N ILE A 194 6.87 4.19 5.12
CA ILE A 194 6.73 3.09 4.17
C ILE A 194 6.78 1.79 4.97
N ALA A 195 5.70 1.00 4.85
CA ALA A 195 5.64 -0.31 5.49
C ALA A 195 6.57 -1.29 4.77
N VAL A 196 7.37 -1.99 5.54
CA VAL A 196 8.33 -3.00 5.09
C VAL A 196 8.07 -4.28 5.86
N ASN A 197 8.09 -5.39 5.17
CA ASN A 197 8.00 -6.72 5.74
C ASN A 197 9.34 -7.43 5.57
N ALA A 198 9.92 -7.95 6.65
CA ALA A 198 11.16 -8.70 6.63
C ALA A 198 10.91 -10.11 7.18
N MET A 199 11.10 -11.12 6.35
CA MET A 199 10.89 -12.53 6.71
C MET A 199 12.19 -13.13 7.23
N PRO A 200 12.19 -13.74 8.44
CA PRO A 200 13.34 -14.49 8.93
C PRO A 200 13.72 -15.63 7.98
N ALA A 201 15.02 -15.88 7.83
CA ALA A 201 15.53 -17.03 7.09
C ALA A 201 15.36 -18.31 7.90
N GLU A 202 15.34 -19.46 7.21
CA GLU A 202 15.27 -20.76 7.86
C GLU A 202 16.47 -20.97 8.80
N GLY A 203 16.18 -21.40 10.03
CA GLY A 203 17.21 -21.59 11.07
C GLY A 203 17.51 -20.37 11.92
N TYR A 204 16.93 -19.20 11.59
CA TYR A 204 17.05 -17.98 12.39
C TYR A 204 15.76 -17.67 13.14
N SER A 205 15.89 -17.11 14.34
CA SER A 205 14.76 -16.66 15.14
C SER A 205 14.28 -15.26 14.72
N THR A 206 13.06 -14.88 15.13
CA THR A 206 12.57 -13.50 14.99
C THR A 206 13.48 -12.49 15.68
N GLY A 207 14.07 -12.86 16.82
CA GLY A 207 15.04 -12.03 17.55
C GLY A 207 16.33 -11.77 16.75
N ASP A 208 16.83 -12.79 16.01
CA ASP A 208 17.99 -12.62 15.12
C ASP A 208 17.66 -11.67 13.96
N ALA A 209 16.48 -11.83 13.38
CA ALA A 209 16.02 -10.97 12.30
C ALA A 209 15.80 -9.52 12.79
N ILE A 210 15.25 -9.30 14.01
CA ILE A 210 15.12 -7.97 14.63
C ILE A 210 16.49 -7.32 14.80
N ARG A 211 17.51 -8.10 15.25
CA ARG A 211 18.87 -7.60 15.40
C ARG A 211 19.46 -7.21 14.04
N ALA A 212 19.31 -8.06 13.02
CA ALA A 212 19.76 -7.76 11.65
C ALA A 212 19.12 -6.49 11.07
N VAL A 213 17.80 -6.29 11.31
CA VAL A 213 17.08 -5.08 10.91
C VAL A 213 17.70 -3.83 11.56
N LYS A 214 17.99 -3.87 12.87
CA LYS A 214 18.59 -2.75 13.61
C LYS A 214 19.99 -2.41 13.09
N GLU A 215 20.88 -3.40 13.02
CA GLU A 215 22.24 -3.24 12.53
C GLU A 215 22.27 -2.68 11.10
N THR A 216 21.41 -3.21 10.22
CA THR A 216 21.30 -2.73 8.85
C THR A 216 20.77 -1.30 8.77
N ALA A 217 19.83 -0.92 9.64
CA ALA A 217 19.30 0.42 9.69
C ALA A 217 20.38 1.46 10.12
N GLU A 218 21.22 1.11 11.09
CA GLU A 218 22.32 1.97 11.54
C GLU A 218 23.34 2.28 10.42
N ILE A 219 23.55 1.32 9.51
CA ILE A 219 24.51 1.44 8.42
C ILE A 219 23.90 2.09 7.18
N SER A 220 22.64 1.73 6.85
CA SER A 220 22.03 2.01 5.54
C SER A 220 21.07 3.20 5.54
N LEU A 221 20.45 3.55 6.69
CA LEU A 221 19.55 4.67 6.76
C LEU A 221 20.33 5.98 7.01
N PRO A 222 20.22 6.98 6.12
CA PRO A 222 20.84 8.27 6.32
C PRO A 222 20.27 9.01 7.54
N LYS A 223 21.00 10.00 8.05
CA LYS A 223 20.51 10.88 9.12
C LYS A 223 19.18 11.52 8.70
N GLY A 224 18.20 11.51 9.62
CA GLY A 224 16.87 12.04 9.39
C GLY A 224 15.86 11.00 8.91
N TYR A 225 16.30 9.81 8.56
CA TYR A 225 15.44 8.64 8.40
C TYR A 225 15.51 7.76 9.65
N GLY A 226 14.46 7.01 9.89
CA GLY A 226 14.41 6.10 11.01
C GLY A 226 13.49 4.93 10.70
N TYR A 227 13.28 4.10 11.70
CA TYR A 227 12.32 3.00 11.61
C TYR A 227 11.62 2.81 12.97
N ASP A 228 10.48 2.15 12.93
CA ASP A 228 9.78 1.69 14.12
C ASP A 228 9.13 0.35 13.82
N PHE A 229 9.04 -0.51 14.82
CA PHE A 229 8.35 -1.78 14.68
C PHE A 229 6.85 -1.62 14.92
N GLY A 230 6.05 -2.31 14.12
CA GLY A 230 4.60 -2.40 14.25
C GLY A 230 4.17 -3.72 14.89
N GLY A 231 2.86 -3.82 15.20
CA GLY A 231 2.21 -5.04 15.60
C GLY A 231 2.94 -5.84 16.69
N ILE A 232 2.94 -7.15 16.54
CA ILE A 232 3.59 -8.09 17.47
C ILE A 232 5.11 -7.93 17.49
N THR A 233 5.73 -7.55 16.38
CA THR A 233 7.18 -7.32 16.31
C THR A 233 7.64 -6.27 17.33
N ARG A 234 6.82 -5.24 17.55
CA ARG A 234 7.09 -4.22 18.58
C ARG A 234 7.11 -4.81 19.98
N GLU A 235 6.14 -5.67 20.30
CA GLU A 235 6.05 -6.33 21.61
C GLU A 235 7.25 -7.27 21.82
N GLU A 236 7.59 -8.08 20.84
CA GLU A 236 8.77 -8.96 20.90
C GLU A 236 10.07 -8.17 21.11
N ASN A 237 10.20 -7.04 20.40
CA ASN A 237 11.38 -6.17 20.55
C ASN A 237 11.48 -5.56 21.97
N GLN A 238 10.36 -5.25 22.61
CA GLN A 238 10.35 -4.70 23.97
C GLN A 238 10.59 -5.78 25.05
N GLN A 239 10.09 -6.99 24.84
CA GLN A 239 10.18 -8.08 25.82
C GLN A 239 11.56 -8.74 25.87
N SER A 240 12.34 -8.69 24.81
CA SER A 240 13.65 -9.37 24.72
C SER A 240 14.65 -8.97 25.82
N GLY A 241 14.52 -7.77 26.41
CA GLY A 241 15.35 -7.30 27.52
C GLY A 241 14.84 -7.70 28.92
N THR A 242 13.51 -7.82 29.08
CA THR A 242 12.90 -8.02 30.39
C THR A 242 13.01 -9.45 30.89
N THR A 243 12.97 -10.41 29.98
CA THR A 243 13.04 -11.84 30.29
C THR A 243 14.37 -12.23 30.96
N VAL A 244 15.49 -11.67 30.49
CA VAL A 244 16.83 -11.94 31.07
C VAL A 244 16.92 -11.39 32.50
N ILE A 245 16.33 -10.22 32.76
CA ILE A 245 16.31 -9.60 34.08
C ILE A 245 15.46 -10.44 35.05
N ILE A 246 14.28 -10.90 34.60
CA ILE A 246 13.39 -11.74 35.44
C ILE A 246 14.09 -13.05 35.81
N PHE A 247 14.70 -13.75 34.82
CA PHE A 247 15.45 -14.97 35.12
C PHE A 247 16.65 -14.72 36.02
N GLY A 248 17.35 -13.59 35.89
CA GLY A 248 18.45 -13.22 36.78
C GLY A 248 18.04 -12.92 38.21
N ILE A 249 16.80 -12.50 38.42
CA ILE A 249 16.24 -12.25 39.78
C ILE A 249 15.70 -13.56 40.41
N CYS A 250 15.28 -14.54 39.59
CA CYS A 250 14.72 -15.81 40.06
C CYS A 250 15.80 -16.86 40.41
N ILE A 251 17.08 -16.63 40.09
CA ILE A 251 18.22 -17.45 40.49
C ILE A 251 18.94 -16.82 41.70
#